data_8d75fa57d3127b771084d5fcf92f52cf
#
_entry.id   8d75fa57d3127b771084d5fcf92f52cf
#
_cell.length_a   1.000
_cell.length_b   1.000
_cell.length_c   1.000
_cell.angle_alpha   90.00
_cell.angle_beta   90.00
_cell.angle_gamma   90.00
#
_symmetry.space_group_name_H-M   'P 1'
#
loop_
_entity.id
_entity.type
_entity.pdbx_description
1 polymer ?
#
loop_
_entity_poly.entity_id
_entity_poly.type
_entity_poly.pdbx_seq_one_letter_code
_entity_poly.pdbx_strand_id
1 'polypeptide(L)'
;WAVYDHAISLAPRSRPFYEFGVWMGDSFKYLVPKFSEGFGFDTFQGLPENWGVVPKGAYSSMGRVPEIQNSQFFIGEFEKTLPAFFSERREKAGLINFDADLYSSTITALNNAKPIIDDQTVIVFDEFIVNSHWENDEYRAFLEFCDANGYAFKVDAVSLFTKQVICSIKS
;
A
#
# COMPACT_ATOMS: atom_id res chain seq x y z
N TRP A 1 -14.62 -6.72 -3.29
CA TRP A 1 -13.78 -7.30 -2.22
C TRP A 1 -13.08 -8.61 -2.62
N ALA A 2 -13.47 -9.27 -3.72
CA ALA A 2 -12.93 -10.58 -4.11
C ALA A 2 -11.39 -10.63 -4.22
N VAL A 3 -10.74 -9.52 -4.66
CA VAL A 3 -9.27 -9.43 -4.71
C VAL A 3 -8.69 -9.46 -3.29
N TYR A 4 -9.26 -8.68 -2.39
CA TYR A 4 -8.83 -8.67 -0.98
C TYR A 4 -9.07 -10.01 -0.29
N ASP A 5 -10.19 -10.68 -0.56
CA ASP A 5 -10.44 -12.03 -0.03
C ASP A 5 -9.38 -13.02 -0.50
N HIS A 6 -8.97 -12.92 -1.76
CA HIS A 6 -7.89 -13.75 -2.28
C HIS A 6 -6.54 -13.40 -1.64
N ALA A 7 -6.20 -12.12 -1.51
CA ALA A 7 -4.99 -11.68 -0.83
C ALA A 7 -4.94 -12.15 0.64
N ILE A 8 -6.05 -12.06 1.38
CA ILE A 8 -6.18 -12.58 2.74
C ILE A 8 -5.94 -14.10 2.79
N SER A 9 -6.39 -14.85 1.77
CA SER A 9 -6.18 -16.30 1.72
C SER A 9 -4.72 -16.72 1.54
N LEU A 10 -3.91 -15.85 0.95
CA LEU A 10 -2.47 -16.06 0.71
C LEU A 10 -1.61 -15.55 1.88
N ALA A 11 -2.08 -14.57 2.64
CA ALA A 11 -1.30 -13.84 3.63
C ALA A 11 -1.21 -14.54 4.99
N PRO A 12 -0.06 -14.46 5.70
CA PRO A 12 0.09 -14.89 7.09
C PRO A 12 -0.67 -13.95 8.04
N ARG A 13 -1.90 -14.29 8.38
CA ARG A 13 -2.84 -13.46 9.15
C ARG A 13 -2.43 -13.18 10.60
N SER A 14 -1.45 -13.90 11.13
CA SER A 14 -0.86 -13.63 12.45
C SER A 14 0.07 -12.42 12.46
N ARG A 15 0.40 -11.86 11.28
CA ARG A 15 1.25 -10.69 11.10
C ARG A 15 0.41 -9.42 10.92
N PRO A 16 1.02 -8.22 11.06
CA PRO A 16 0.34 -6.96 10.84
C PRO A 16 -0.08 -6.73 9.37
N PHE A 17 -1.09 -5.87 9.21
CA PHE A 17 -1.53 -5.27 7.95
C PHE A 17 -1.01 -3.83 7.87
N TYR A 18 -0.55 -3.42 6.68
CA TYR A 18 -0.10 -2.07 6.40
C TYR A 18 -0.81 -1.50 5.17
N GLU A 19 -1.21 -0.23 5.23
CA GLU A 19 -1.83 0.46 4.09
C GLU A 19 -1.21 1.84 3.89
N PHE A 20 -0.75 2.08 2.66
CA PHE A 20 -0.19 3.34 2.22
C PHE A 20 -1.18 4.00 1.26
N GLY A 21 -1.84 5.06 1.74
CA GLY A 21 -3.06 5.61 1.16
C GLY A 21 -4.29 4.98 1.82
N VAL A 22 -5.01 5.73 2.65
CA VAL A 22 -6.14 5.22 3.44
C VAL A 22 -7.46 5.91 3.05
N TRP A 23 -7.38 7.19 2.70
CA TRP A 23 -8.53 8.02 2.35
C TRP A 23 -9.67 7.94 3.37
N MET A 24 -10.82 7.32 3.01
CA MET A 24 -11.98 7.13 3.89
C MET A 24 -11.90 5.86 4.76
N GLY A 25 -10.92 4.99 4.47
CA GLY A 25 -10.64 3.78 5.24
C GLY A 25 -11.53 2.58 4.96
N ASP A 26 -12.19 2.52 3.81
CA ASP A 26 -13.09 1.39 3.49
C ASP A 26 -12.31 0.08 3.31
N SER A 27 -11.20 0.10 2.56
CA SER A 27 -10.27 -1.03 2.41
C SER A 27 -9.65 -1.41 3.76
N PHE A 28 -9.17 -0.43 4.50
CA PHE A 28 -8.56 -0.63 5.80
C PHE A 28 -9.52 -1.31 6.79
N LYS A 29 -10.75 -0.81 6.88
CA LYS A 29 -11.80 -1.37 7.73
C LYS A 29 -12.16 -2.81 7.36
N TYR A 30 -12.09 -3.15 6.07
CA TYR A 30 -12.33 -4.50 5.59
C TYR A 30 -11.19 -5.46 5.94
N LEU A 31 -9.95 -5.00 5.79
CA LEU A 31 -8.74 -5.80 5.89
C LEU A 31 -8.26 -6.00 7.35
N VAL A 32 -8.19 -4.92 8.15
CA VAL A 32 -7.56 -4.99 9.48
C VAL A 32 -8.12 -6.07 10.41
N PRO A 33 -9.44 -6.42 10.43
CA PRO A 33 -9.95 -7.48 11.29
C PRO A 33 -9.44 -8.89 10.97
N LYS A 34 -8.72 -9.03 9.86
CA LYS A 34 -8.17 -10.32 9.38
C LYS A 34 -6.72 -10.55 9.81
N PHE A 35 -6.08 -9.54 10.40
CA PHE A 35 -4.67 -9.52 10.77
C PHE A 35 -4.48 -9.23 12.26
N SER A 36 -3.23 -9.33 12.77
CA SER A 36 -2.92 -9.09 14.18
C SER A 36 -3.21 -7.65 14.61
N GLU A 37 -2.89 -6.68 13.76
CA GLU A 37 -3.14 -5.26 13.92
C GLU A 37 -2.97 -4.56 12.55
N GLY A 38 -3.30 -3.27 12.47
CA GLY A 38 -3.17 -2.49 11.23
C GLY A 38 -2.50 -1.14 11.42
N PHE A 39 -1.66 -0.77 10.44
CA PHE A 39 -0.97 0.51 10.36
C PHE A 39 -1.34 1.22 9.07
N GLY A 40 -1.97 2.38 9.16
CA GLY A 40 -2.38 3.20 8.02
C GLY A 40 -1.59 4.50 7.93
N PHE A 41 -1.19 4.86 6.72
CA PHE A 41 -0.42 6.07 6.43
C PHE A 41 -1.14 6.90 5.37
N ASP A 42 -1.43 8.16 5.67
CA ASP A 42 -2.09 9.08 4.75
C ASP A 42 -1.93 10.53 5.23
N THR A 43 -2.00 11.47 4.32
CA THR A 43 -2.15 12.89 4.65
C THR A 43 -3.54 13.23 5.13
N PHE A 44 -4.56 12.49 4.68
CA PHE A 44 -6.00 12.79 4.78
C PHE A 44 -6.39 14.13 4.15
N GLN A 45 -5.45 14.75 3.41
CA GLN A 45 -5.63 15.99 2.66
C GLN A 45 -5.70 15.76 1.14
N GLY A 46 -5.60 14.50 0.71
CA GLY A 46 -5.60 14.09 -0.69
C GLY A 46 -4.21 14.09 -1.32
N LEU A 47 -4.19 13.91 -2.64
CA LEU A 47 -2.95 13.75 -3.41
C LEU A 47 -1.95 14.88 -3.17
N PRO A 48 -0.67 14.58 -2.91
CA PRO A 48 0.35 15.60 -2.68
C PRO A 48 0.75 16.38 -3.94
N GLU A 49 0.46 15.83 -5.12
CA GLU A 49 0.72 16.44 -6.44
C GLU A 49 -0.38 16.06 -7.45
N ASN A 50 -0.29 16.57 -8.68
CA ASN A 50 -1.23 16.20 -9.73
C ASN A 50 -0.95 14.77 -10.23
N TRP A 51 -1.98 14.00 -10.47
CA TRP A 51 -1.93 12.66 -11.08
C TRP A 51 -2.61 12.69 -12.46
N GLY A 52 -1.83 12.86 -13.49
CA GLY A 52 -2.37 13.09 -14.84
C GLY A 52 -3.33 14.29 -14.87
N VAL A 53 -4.61 14.02 -15.12
CA VAL A 53 -5.67 15.04 -15.10
C VAL A 53 -6.31 15.25 -13.74
N VAL A 54 -5.99 14.40 -12.76
CA VAL A 54 -6.52 14.49 -11.40
C VAL A 54 -5.69 15.53 -10.63
N PRO A 55 -6.29 16.57 -10.07
CA PRO A 55 -5.55 17.65 -9.43
C PRO A 55 -5.02 17.25 -8.05
N LYS A 56 -3.92 17.87 -7.64
CA LYS A 56 -3.47 17.88 -6.24
C LYS A 56 -4.64 18.18 -5.30
N GLY A 57 -4.72 17.45 -4.17
CA GLY A 57 -5.78 17.55 -3.18
C GLY A 57 -7.02 16.71 -3.51
N ALA A 58 -7.09 16.05 -4.67
CA ALA A 58 -8.11 15.04 -4.93
C ALA A 58 -8.02 13.89 -3.91
N TYR A 59 -9.11 13.13 -3.73
CA TYR A 59 -9.21 12.06 -2.74
C TYR A 59 -8.94 12.51 -1.29
N SER A 60 -9.23 13.78 -0.97
CA SER A 60 -9.17 14.28 0.40
C SER A 60 -10.35 13.77 1.23
N SER A 61 -10.09 13.28 2.43
CA SER A 61 -11.13 13.09 3.47
C SER A 61 -11.38 14.36 4.29
N MET A 62 -10.83 15.53 3.86
CA MET A 62 -10.86 16.79 4.58
C MET A 62 -10.26 16.69 5.99
N GLY A 63 -9.17 15.93 6.13
CA GLY A 63 -8.49 15.70 7.39
C GLY A 63 -9.20 14.75 8.36
N ARG A 64 -10.26 14.08 7.93
CA ARG A 64 -10.97 13.11 8.76
C ARG A 64 -10.21 11.78 8.76
N VAL A 65 -9.72 11.40 9.92
CA VAL A 65 -9.07 10.10 10.16
C VAL A 65 -10.15 9.10 10.58
N PRO A 66 -10.23 7.91 9.96
CA PRO A 66 -11.23 6.93 10.35
C PRO A 66 -10.95 6.35 11.74
N GLU A 67 -11.99 6.11 12.51
CA GLU A 67 -11.90 5.40 13.80
C GLU A 67 -12.15 3.90 13.57
N ILE A 68 -11.07 3.12 13.58
CA ILE A 68 -11.11 1.67 13.34
C ILE A 68 -10.41 0.96 14.50
N GLN A 69 -11.02 -0.08 15.03
CA GLN A 69 -10.43 -0.87 16.11
C GLN A 69 -9.17 -1.61 15.64
N ASN A 70 -8.23 -1.81 16.55
CA ASN A 70 -6.99 -2.54 16.31
C ASN A 70 -6.13 -1.90 15.18
N SER A 71 -6.14 -0.56 15.12
CA SER A 71 -5.40 0.20 14.11
C SER A 71 -4.68 1.40 14.70
N GLN A 72 -3.62 1.84 13.99
CA GLN A 72 -2.94 3.09 14.23
C GLN A 72 -2.79 3.84 12.90
N PHE A 73 -3.03 5.16 12.92
CA PHE A 73 -2.90 6.02 11.74
C PHE A 73 -1.78 7.04 11.94
N PHE A 74 -0.93 7.16 10.91
CA PHE A 74 0.18 8.09 10.86
C PHE A 74 -0.12 9.17 9.82
N ILE A 75 -0.39 10.39 10.30
CA ILE A 75 -0.92 11.49 9.50
C ILE A 75 0.23 12.33 8.95
N GLY A 76 0.37 12.41 7.64
CA GLY A 76 1.35 13.24 6.97
C GLY A 76 1.89 12.62 5.69
N GLU A 77 2.70 13.39 4.98
CA GLU A 77 3.41 12.93 3.78
C GLU A 77 4.36 11.77 4.13
N PHE A 78 4.49 10.79 3.25
CA PHE A 78 5.28 9.59 3.47
C PHE A 78 6.75 9.89 3.76
N GLU A 79 7.34 10.90 3.08
CA GLU A 79 8.72 11.34 3.29
C GLU A 79 8.99 11.80 4.74
N LYS A 80 7.94 12.22 5.45
CA LYS A 80 8.04 12.72 6.82
C LYS A 80 7.68 11.66 7.86
N THR A 81 6.67 10.84 7.58
CA THR A 81 6.12 9.88 8.55
C THR A 81 6.84 8.54 8.53
N LEU A 82 7.18 8.00 7.37
CA LEU A 82 7.71 6.65 7.25
C LEU A 82 9.13 6.49 7.80
N PRO A 83 10.09 7.40 7.59
CA PRO A 83 11.42 7.24 8.19
C PRO A 83 11.38 7.17 9.71
N ALA A 84 10.52 7.96 10.35
CA ALA A 84 10.37 7.93 11.81
C ALA A 84 9.73 6.61 12.27
N PHE A 85 8.68 6.14 11.60
CA PHE A 85 8.00 4.89 11.92
C PHE A 85 8.93 3.68 11.77
N PHE A 86 9.66 3.58 10.66
CA PHE A 86 10.55 2.46 10.36
C PHE A 86 11.96 2.60 10.97
N SER A 87 12.25 3.68 11.71
CA SER A 87 13.47 3.77 12.52
C SER A 87 13.50 2.73 13.64
N GLU A 88 12.34 2.29 14.09
CA GLU A 88 12.18 1.19 15.03
C GLU A 88 11.95 -0.13 14.27
N ARG A 89 12.38 -1.24 14.93
CA ARG A 89 12.11 -2.57 14.38
C ARG A 89 10.61 -2.87 14.39
N ARG A 90 10.08 -3.23 13.25
CA ARG A 90 8.69 -3.64 13.05
C ARG A 90 8.60 -5.11 12.67
N GLU A 91 7.44 -5.72 12.97
CA GLU A 91 7.15 -7.08 12.50
C GLU A 91 7.00 -7.11 10.98
N LYS A 92 7.30 -8.27 10.39
CA LYS A 92 7.08 -8.52 8.97
C LYS A 92 5.58 -8.41 8.66
N ALA A 93 5.28 -7.78 7.53
CA ALA A 93 3.90 -7.64 7.09
C ALA A 93 3.27 -8.99 6.70
N GLY A 94 2.01 -9.19 7.06
CA GLY A 94 1.19 -10.23 6.45
C GLY A 94 0.68 -9.78 5.09
N LEU A 95 0.13 -8.57 5.06
CA LEU A 95 -0.37 -7.95 3.84
C LEU A 95 0.00 -6.46 3.83
N ILE A 96 0.39 -5.97 2.67
CA ILE A 96 0.57 -4.54 2.40
C ILE A 96 -0.37 -4.15 1.27
N ASN A 97 -1.20 -3.13 1.49
CA ASN A 97 -1.99 -2.48 0.44
C ASN A 97 -1.35 -1.15 0.05
N PHE A 98 -0.94 -1.02 -1.20
CA PHE A 98 -0.53 0.24 -1.79
C PHE A 98 -1.73 0.81 -2.54
N ASP A 99 -2.20 1.96 -2.10
CA ASP A 99 -3.32 2.73 -2.67
C ASP A 99 -2.89 4.22 -2.68
N ALA A 100 -1.69 4.43 -3.23
CA ALA A 100 -1.00 5.72 -3.19
C ALA A 100 -0.99 6.44 -4.54
N ASP A 101 -1.53 5.80 -5.59
CA ASP A 101 -1.71 6.30 -6.95
C ASP A 101 -0.40 6.71 -7.65
N LEU A 102 0.38 7.57 -7.01
CA LEU A 102 1.54 8.25 -7.58
C LEU A 102 2.82 7.42 -7.48
N TYR A 103 3.64 7.47 -8.54
CA TYR A 103 4.98 6.90 -8.51
C TYR A 103 5.81 7.40 -7.32
N SER A 104 5.83 8.74 -7.08
CA SER A 104 6.61 9.35 -6.00
C SER A 104 6.23 8.82 -4.62
N SER A 105 4.93 8.70 -4.36
CA SER A 105 4.39 8.17 -3.11
C SER A 105 4.69 6.68 -2.97
N THR A 106 4.46 5.89 -4.01
CA THR A 106 4.64 4.44 -4.00
C THR A 106 6.11 4.05 -3.84
N ILE A 107 7.04 4.68 -4.56
CA ILE A 107 8.48 4.36 -4.41
C ILE A 107 9.01 4.77 -3.03
N THR A 108 8.53 5.88 -2.48
CA THR A 108 8.86 6.31 -1.11
C THR A 108 8.37 5.29 -0.09
N ALA A 109 7.12 4.83 -0.22
CA ALA A 109 6.54 3.84 0.67
C ALA A 109 7.26 2.49 0.57
N LEU A 110 7.52 1.98 -0.64
CA LEU A 110 8.25 0.73 -0.87
C LEU A 110 9.65 0.74 -0.24
N ASN A 111 10.43 1.81 -0.47
CA ASN A 111 11.78 1.93 0.07
C ASN A 111 11.81 1.94 1.60
N ASN A 112 10.86 2.61 2.24
CA ASN A 112 10.75 2.63 3.69
C ASN A 112 10.19 1.31 4.25
N ALA A 113 9.25 0.68 3.57
CA ALA A 113 8.63 -0.59 3.97
C ALA A 113 9.53 -1.81 3.74
N LYS A 114 10.67 -1.69 3.05
CA LYS A 114 11.60 -2.80 2.81
C LYS A 114 11.87 -3.67 4.05
N PRO A 115 12.10 -3.11 5.27
CA PRO A 115 12.37 -3.91 6.45
C PRO A 115 11.24 -4.85 6.85
N ILE A 116 10.00 -4.60 6.46
CA ILE A 116 8.82 -5.42 6.79
C ILE A 116 8.42 -6.39 5.69
N ILE A 117 9.06 -6.35 4.54
CA ILE A 117 8.79 -7.24 3.40
C ILE A 117 9.68 -8.48 3.48
N ASP A 118 9.10 -9.66 3.21
CA ASP A 118 9.80 -10.93 3.01
C ASP A 118 9.01 -11.80 1.99
N ASP A 119 9.47 -13.04 1.78
CA ASP A 119 8.88 -14.01 0.84
C ASP A 119 7.46 -14.49 1.19
N GLN A 120 6.98 -14.19 2.40
CA GLN A 120 5.62 -14.50 2.84
C GLN A 120 4.71 -13.26 2.81
N THR A 121 5.25 -12.06 2.59
CA THR A 121 4.46 -10.84 2.53
C THR A 121 3.66 -10.81 1.23
N VAL A 122 2.35 -10.65 1.36
CA VAL A 122 1.45 -10.41 0.22
C VAL A 122 1.33 -8.91 -0.01
N ILE A 123 1.48 -8.48 -1.26
CA ILE A 123 1.38 -7.08 -1.66
C ILE A 123 0.20 -6.91 -2.60
N VAL A 124 -0.66 -5.96 -2.31
CA VAL A 124 -1.74 -5.53 -3.20
C VAL A 124 -1.43 -4.11 -3.67
N PHE A 125 -1.59 -3.87 -4.95
CA PHE A 125 -1.58 -2.54 -5.55
C PHE A 125 -2.99 -2.24 -6.08
N ASP A 126 -3.51 -1.04 -5.81
CA ASP A 126 -4.88 -0.68 -6.20
C ASP A 126 -4.99 -0.24 -7.65
N GLU A 127 -4.09 0.59 -8.15
CA GLU A 127 -4.11 1.16 -9.51
C GLU A 127 -2.93 0.66 -10.37
N PHE A 128 -2.56 -0.62 -10.26
CA PHE A 128 -1.34 -1.18 -10.88
C PHE A 128 -1.40 -1.27 -12.40
N ILE A 129 -2.59 -1.39 -12.97
CA ILE A 129 -2.81 -1.62 -14.41
C ILE A 129 -4.02 -0.83 -14.93
N VAL A 130 -4.11 -0.69 -16.26
CA VAL A 130 -5.33 -0.26 -17.00
C VAL A 130 -5.69 1.22 -16.85
N ASN A 131 -5.11 2.00 -15.95
CA ASN A 131 -5.24 3.45 -16.02
C ASN A 131 -4.37 4.01 -17.17
N SER A 132 -4.62 5.25 -17.61
CA SER A 132 -3.93 5.83 -18.78
C SER A 132 -2.42 6.04 -18.59
N HIS A 133 -1.92 5.93 -17.37
CA HIS A 133 -0.53 6.20 -16.99
C HIS A 133 0.12 5.07 -16.18
N TRP A 134 -0.56 3.94 -16.03
CA TRP A 134 -0.17 2.85 -15.14
C TRP A 134 1.30 2.41 -15.25
N GLU A 135 1.89 2.48 -16.47
CA GLU A 135 3.29 2.14 -16.69
C GLU A 135 4.27 3.10 -16.00
N ASN A 136 3.81 4.28 -15.59
CA ASN A 136 4.62 5.32 -14.96
C ASN A 136 4.35 5.53 -13.47
N ASP A 137 3.37 4.84 -12.91
CA ASP A 137 2.90 5.00 -11.54
C ASP A 137 3.36 3.83 -10.63
N GLU A 138 2.45 3.16 -9.93
CA GLU A 138 2.76 2.08 -8.98
C GLU A 138 3.54 0.92 -9.62
N TYR A 139 3.20 0.55 -10.87
CA TYR A 139 3.90 -0.49 -11.61
C TYR A 139 5.40 -0.17 -11.77
N ARG A 140 5.71 1.03 -12.23
CA ARG A 140 7.09 1.49 -12.39
C ARG A 140 7.82 1.51 -11.05
N ALA A 141 7.20 2.06 -10.02
CA ALA A 141 7.77 2.12 -8.68
C ALA A 141 8.14 0.73 -8.15
N PHE A 142 7.25 -0.25 -8.35
CA PHE A 142 7.48 -1.63 -7.92
C PHE A 142 8.60 -2.33 -8.70
N LEU A 143 8.65 -2.15 -10.03
CA LEU A 143 9.73 -2.71 -10.84
C LEU A 143 11.10 -2.14 -10.44
N GLU A 144 11.20 -0.83 -10.31
CA GLU A 144 12.44 -0.17 -9.89
C GLU A 144 12.87 -0.59 -8.47
N PHE A 145 11.91 -0.74 -7.55
CA PHE A 145 12.18 -1.26 -6.21
C PHE A 145 12.71 -2.70 -6.25
N CYS A 146 12.09 -3.58 -7.03
CA CYS A 146 12.54 -4.96 -7.18
C CYS A 146 13.95 -5.05 -7.78
N ASP A 147 14.21 -4.31 -8.86
CA ASP A 147 15.51 -4.29 -9.54
C ASP A 147 16.61 -3.78 -8.61
N ALA A 148 16.39 -2.64 -7.94
CA ALA A 148 17.35 -2.05 -7.01
C ALA A 148 17.70 -2.94 -5.81
N ASN A 149 16.83 -3.90 -5.46
CA ASN A 149 17.02 -4.79 -4.33
C ASN A 149 17.36 -6.25 -4.73
N GLY A 150 17.42 -6.53 -6.03
CA GLY A 150 17.67 -7.89 -6.54
C GLY A 150 16.53 -8.86 -6.25
N TYR A 151 15.29 -8.35 -6.12
CA TYR A 151 14.11 -9.16 -5.87
C TYR A 151 13.48 -9.66 -7.18
N ALA A 152 13.17 -10.94 -7.25
CA ALA A 152 12.19 -11.44 -8.19
C ALA A 152 10.78 -11.28 -7.58
N PHE A 153 9.75 -11.18 -8.41
CA PHE A 153 8.38 -11.17 -7.93
C PHE A 153 7.49 -12.09 -8.77
N LYS A 154 6.37 -12.47 -8.20
CA LYS A 154 5.32 -13.23 -8.85
C LYS A 154 4.03 -12.45 -8.78
N VAL A 155 3.29 -12.39 -9.89
CA VAL A 155 1.90 -11.94 -9.91
C VAL A 155 1.02 -13.13 -9.53
N ASP A 156 0.33 -13.02 -8.40
CA ASP A 156 -0.54 -14.08 -7.87
C ASP A 156 -1.98 -13.95 -8.39
N ALA A 157 -2.46 -12.72 -8.58
CA ALA A 157 -3.77 -12.46 -9.19
C ALA A 157 -3.83 -11.06 -9.81
N VAL A 158 -4.75 -10.90 -10.76
CA VAL A 158 -5.02 -9.64 -11.47
C VAL A 158 -6.53 -9.47 -11.58
N SER A 159 -7.03 -8.28 -11.27
CA SER A 159 -8.40 -7.87 -11.52
C SER A 159 -8.45 -6.75 -12.55
N LEU A 160 -8.85 -7.06 -13.76
CA LEU A 160 -9.01 -6.05 -14.83
C LEU A 160 -10.17 -5.08 -14.55
N PHE A 161 -11.11 -5.47 -13.70
CA PHE A 161 -12.26 -4.63 -13.36
C PHE A 161 -11.93 -3.58 -12.29
N THR A 162 -11.21 -3.97 -11.24
CA THR A 162 -10.79 -3.09 -10.14
C THR A 162 -9.35 -2.60 -10.29
N LYS A 163 -8.64 -2.99 -11.38
CA LYS A 163 -7.25 -2.66 -11.71
C LYS A 163 -6.20 -3.17 -10.69
N GLN A 164 -6.65 -3.85 -9.67
CA GLN A 164 -5.83 -4.36 -8.58
C GLN A 164 -4.98 -5.56 -9.02
N VAL A 165 -3.79 -5.62 -8.48
CA VAL A 165 -2.86 -6.74 -8.67
C VAL A 165 -2.33 -7.22 -7.33
N ILE A 166 -2.28 -8.54 -7.16
CA ILE A 166 -1.65 -9.18 -6.00
C ILE A 166 -0.27 -9.69 -6.43
N CYS A 167 0.75 -9.30 -5.69
CA CYS A 167 2.13 -9.73 -5.90
C CYS A 167 2.73 -10.36 -4.64
N SER A 168 3.70 -11.25 -4.84
CA SER A 168 4.61 -11.74 -3.81
C SER A 168 6.06 -11.58 -4.26
N ILE A 169 6.97 -11.25 -3.34
CA ILE A 169 8.40 -11.09 -3.60
C ILE A 169 9.13 -12.42 -3.30
N LYS A 170 10.16 -12.69 -4.10
CA LYS A 170 11.12 -13.75 -3.85
C LYS A 170 12.52 -13.13 -3.76
N SER A 171 13.15 -13.27 -2.61
CA SER A 171 14.53 -12.87 -2.36
C SER A 171 15.53 -13.95 -2.78
#